data_2a4c75169fc60899540c42374d7ee5af
#
_entry.id   2a4c75169fc60899540c42374d7ee5af
#
_cell.length_a   1.000
_cell.length_b   1.000
_cell.length_c   1.000
_cell.angle_alpha   90.00
_cell.angle_beta   90.00
_cell.angle_gamma   90.00
#
_symmetry.space_group_name_H-M   'P 1'
#
loop_
_entity.id
_entity.type
_entity.pdbx_description
1 polymer ?
#
loop_
_entity_poly.entity_id
_entity_poly.type
_entity_poly.pdbx_seq_one_letter_code
_entity_poly.pdbx_strand_id
1 'polypeptide(L)'
;MEKFIKLIKDKLGDKVTLVFDKKYLSDYVGAIQGKADVLVKAETTDDVAAALKLAYENDINIVIRGAGTNLVASTVPEGGLVLDVSNLKEIGQIDEFNQSIEVGCGVKLCDLQNFVESKGWFYPPDPAEKEATIGGNISTNAGGMRAVKYGVTRDYVRELEFVTPQGNVLKFGADTIKDSSGLNLKHLVIGSEGTLGVVTKARLKLIPKPAYTQSALIAFTSLRKALDALPTLFAMSLKPTAIEFVERKVIAIGENYLSKEFPCPEAEAYLIVTFDGSEQDVLDAFNIA
;
A
#
# COMPACT_ATOMS: atom_id res chain seq x y z
N MET A 1 -26.04 -20.82 -4.95
CA MET A 1 -25.69 -20.00 -3.78
C MET A 1 -25.99 -20.70 -2.44
N GLU A 2 -27.21 -21.17 -2.11
CA GLU A 2 -27.56 -21.78 -0.82
C GLU A 2 -26.64 -22.96 -0.41
N LYS A 3 -26.35 -23.87 -1.37
CA LYS A 3 -25.43 -24.97 -1.15
C LYS A 3 -24.03 -24.48 -0.76
N PHE A 4 -23.52 -23.45 -1.44
CA PHE A 4 -22.23 -22.84 -1.15
C PHE A 4 -22.20 -22.21 0.26
N ILE A 5 -23.25 -21.45 0.61
CA ILE A 5 -23.37 -20.83 1.95
C ILE A 5 -23.34 -21.90 3.04
N LYS A 6 -23.98 -23.03 2.85
CA LYS A 6 -23.94 -24.14 3.81
C LYS A 6 -22.50 -24.68 3.93
N LEU A 7 -21.86 -25.01 2.81
CA LEU A 7 -20.49 -25.57 2.80
C LEU A 7 -19.48 -24.64 3.48
N ILE A 8 -19.54 -23.34 3.17
CA ILE A 8 -18.58 -22.37 3.73
C ILE A 8 -18.83 -22.14 5.23
N LYS A 9 -20.10 -22.16 5.68
CA LYS A 9 -20.45 -22.12 7.11
C LYS A 9 -19.97 -23.36 7.86
N ASP A 10 -20.19 -24.54 7.29
CA ASP A 10 -19.73 -25.79 7.88
C ASP A 10 -18.19 -25.83 8.03
N LYS A 11 -17.46 -25.17 7.10
CA LYS A 11 -15.99 -25.12 7.09
C LYS A 11 -15.40 -24.04 7.97
N LEU A 12 -15.97 -22.83 7.97
CA LEU A 12 -15.39 -21.63 8.57
C LEU A 12 -16.19 -21.05 9.76
N GLY A 13 -17.35 -21.65 10.08
CA GLY A 13 -18.11 -21.37 11.28
C GLY A 13 -18.55 -19.92 11.44
N ASP A 14 -18.18 -19.30 12.55
CA ASP A 14 -18.53 -17.95 12.97
C ASP A 14 -17.84 -16.83 12.16
N LYS A 15 -16.81 -17.17 11.38
CA LYS A 15 -16.17 -16.24 10.43
C LYS A 15 -17.05 -15.91 9.23
N VAL A 16 -18.16 -16.63 9.04
CA VAL A 16 -19.08 -16.47 7.91
C VAL A 16 -20.32 -15.70 8.35
N THR A 17 -20.64 -14.61 7.67
CA THR A 17 -21.85 -13.83 7.93
C THR A 17 -22.62 -13.51 6.64
N LEU A 18 -23.98 -13.46 6.75
CA LEU A 18 -24.88 -13.09 5.65
C LEU A 18 -25.44 -11.67 5.82
N VAL A 19 -25.28 -11.07 7.00
CA VAL A 19 -25.70 -9.70 7.31
C VAL A 19 -24.43 -8.92 7.67
N PHE A 20 -24.08 -7.95 6.85
CA PHE A 20 -22.84 -7.19 7.00
C PHE A 20 -23.04 -5.73 6.60
N ASP A 21 -22.11 -4.89 7.07
CA ASP A 21 -22.11 -3.45 6.86
C ASP A 21 -22.02 -3.12 5.36
N LYS A 22 -22.70 -2.06 4.95
CA LYS A 22 -22.67 -1.53 3.58
C LYS A 22 -21.27 -1.16 3.10
N LYS A 23 -20.33 -0.87 4.01
CA LYS A 23 -18.92 -0.63 3.67
C LYS A 23 -18.29 -1.76 2.87
N TYR A 24 -18.75 -3.00 3.03
CA TYR A 24 -18.28 -4.16 2.26
C TYR A 24 -18.81 -4.20 0.82
N LEU A 25 -19.75 -3.32 0.48
CA LEU A 25 -20.39 -3.24 -0.83
C LEU A 25 -19.91 -2.04 -1.65
N SER A 26 -19.01 -1.23 -1.12
CA SER A 26 -18.47 -0.03 -1.80
C SER A 26 -16.97 0.05 -1.66
N ASP A 27 -16.34 0.86 -2.50
CA ASP A 27 -14.96 1.34 -2.29
C ASP A 27 -14.93 2.55 -1.34
N TYR A 28 -13.77 3.20 -1.24
CA TYR A 28 -13.58 4.38 -0.39
C TYR A 28 -14.42 5.59 -0.83
N VAL A 29 -14.61 5.77 -2.13
CA VAL A 29 -15.42 6.87 -2.69
C VAL A 29 -16.91 6.69 -2.36
N GLY A 30 -17.39 5.45 -2.30
CA GLY A 30 -18.77 5.12 -1.98
C GLY A 30 -19.78 5.45 -3.08
N ALA A 31 -19.32 5.89 -4.26
CA ALA A 31 -20.21 6.27 -5.37
C ALA A 31 -20.87 5.06 -6.04
N ILE A 32 -20.19 3.92 -6.02
CA ILE A 32 -20.68 2.66 -6.60
C ILE A 32 -21.05 1.72 -5.46
N GLN A 33 -22.28 1.18 -5.52
CA GLN A 33 -22.77 0.19 -4.56
C GLN A 33 -22.90 -1.16 -5.27
N GLY A 34 -22.21 -2.15 -4.76
CA GLY A 34 -22.29 -3.53 -5.21
C GLY A 34 -23.30 -4.36 -4.42
N LYS A 35 -23.23 -5.67 -4.61
CA LYS A 35 -24.00 -6.66 -3.87
C LYS A 35 -23.12 -7.88 -3.58
N ALA A 36 -23.34 -8.52 -2.44
CA ALA A 36 -22.67 -9.77 -2.06
C ALA A 36 -23.68 -10.69 -1.37
N ASP A 37 -23.44 -11.98 -1.47
CA ASP A 37 -24.28 -13.00 -0.86
C ASP A 37 -23.75 -13.44 0.50
N VAL A 38 -22.43 -13.40 0.68
CA VAL A 38 -21.76 -13.85 1.91
C VAL A 38 -20.46 -13.07 2.13
N LEU A 39 -20.16 -12.82 3.40
CA LEU A 39 -18.89 -12.26 3.86
C LEU A 39 -18.15 -13.31 4.69
N VAL A 40 -16.86 -13.51 4.43
CA VAL A 40 -15.94 -14.28 5.26
C VAL A 40 -14.87 -13.33 5.81
N LYS A 41 -14.66 -13.33 7.12
CA LYS A 41 -13.57 -12.64 7.80
C LYS A 41 -12.48 -13.65 8.16
N ALA A 42 -11.48 -13.76 7.31
CA ALA A 42 -10.38 -14.68 7.52
C ALA A 42 -9.42 -14.19 8.63
N GLU A 43 -9.00 -15.10 9.49
CA GLU A 43 -8.06 -14.83 10.59
C GLU A 43 -6.72 -15.55 10.38
N THR A 44 -6.71 -16.55 9.51
CA THR A 44 -5.52 -17.35 9.19
C THR A 44 -5.37 -17.58 7.70
N THR A 45 -4.17 -17.94 7.24
CA THR A 45 -3.92 -18.38 5.86
C THR A 45 -4.80 -19.57 5.47
N ASP A 46 -5.05 -20.50 6.42
CA ASP A 46 -5.91 -21.66 6.18
C ASP A 46 -7.37 -21.27 5.94
N ASP A 47 -7.88 -20.22 6.59
CA ASP A 47 -9.22 -19.68 6.33
C ASP A 47 -9.32 -19.14 4.91
N VAL A 48 -8.29 -18.39 4.49
CA VAL A 48 -8.19 -17.84 3.12
C VAL A 48 -8.17 -18.99 2.11
N ALA A 49 -7.33 -20.01 2.34
CA ALA A 49 -7.20 -21.17 1.48
C ALA A 49 -8.53 -21.94 1.35
N ALA A 50 -9.21 -22.16 2.47
CA ALA A 50 -10.52 -22.84 2.49
C ALA A 50 -11.60 -22.04 1.76
N ALA A 51 -11.67 -20.71 1.97
CA ALA A 51 -12.64 -19.84 1.30
C ALA A 51 -12.43 -19.81 -0.22
N LEU A 52 -11.18 -19.61 -0.67
CA LEU A 52 -10.81 -19.59 -2.08
C LEU A 52 -11.14 -20.94 -2.76
N LYS A 53 -10.71 -22.05 -2.16
CA LYS A 53 -10.95 -23.40 -2.68
C LYS A 53 -12.45 -23.66 -2.86
N LEU A 54 -13.25 -23.41 -1.82
CA LEU A 54 -14.67 -23.65 -1.88
C LEU A 54 -15.37 -22.77 -2.95
N ALA A 55 -14.97 -21.50 -3.08
CA ALA A 55 -15.51 -20.62 -4.09
C ALA A 55 -15.13 -21.09 -5.50
N TYR A 56 -13.85 -21.47 -5.72
CA TYR A 56 -13.36 -22.01 -6.99
C TYR A 56 -14.11 -23.29 -7.40
N GLU A 57 -14.26 -24.26 -6.49
CA GLU A 57 -14.96 -25.53 -6.75
C GLU A 57 -16.47 -25.36 -7.02
N ASN A 58 -17.07 -24.26 -6.61
CA ASN A 58 -18.50 -23.98 -6.79
C ASN A 58 -18.79 -22.83 -7.77
N ASP A 59 -17.79 -22.35 -8.50
CA ASP A 59 -17.90 -21.25 -9.49
C ASP A 59 -18.54 -19.98 -8.90
N ILE A 60 -18.06 -19.58 -7.71
CA ILE A 60 -18.53 -18.40 -7.00
C ILE A 60 -17.56 -17.23 -7.21
N ASN A 61 -18.09 -16.09 -7.63
CA ASN A 61 -17.33 -14.85 -7.70
C ASN A 61 -16.80 -14.45 -6.33
N ILE A 62 -15.56 -13.98 -6.30
CA ILE A 62 -14.89 -13.50 -5.08
C ILE A 62 -14.39 -12.08 -5.27
N VAL A 63 -14.58 -11.27 -4.25
CA VAL A 63 -13.87 -10.00 -4.08
C VAL A 63 -13.02 -10.07 -2.82
N ILE A 64 -11.72 -9.81 -2.96
CA ILE A 64 -10.77 -9.75 -1.84
C ILE A 64 -10.77 -8.32 -1.28
N ARG A 65 -10.86 -8.22 0.05
CA ARG A 65 -10.90 -6.92 0.71
C ARG A 65 -9.91 -6.87 1.88
N GLY A 66 -9.02 -5.86 1.86
CA GLY A 66 -8.28 -5.40 3.03
C GLY A 66 -9.04 -4.25 3.70
N ALA A 67 -8.43 -3.08 3.82
CA ALA A 67 -9.09 -1.88 4.36
C ALA A 67 -10.18 -1.29 3.46
N GLY A 68 -10.18 -1.61 2.16
CA GLY A 68 -11.14 -1.10 1.19
C GLY A 68 -10.93 0.36 0.80
N THR A 69 -9.71 0.82 0.84
CA THR A 69 -9.29 2.21 0.60
C THR A 69 -9.05 2.55 -0.87
N ASN A 70 -9.31 1.63 -1.80
CA ASN A 70 -9.16 1.90 -3.23
C ASN A 70 -10.22 2.89 -3.74
N LEU A 71 -9.89 3.58 -4.85
CA LEU A 71 -10.72 4.62 -5.46
C LEU A 71 -11.31 4.21 -6.83
N VAL A 72 -11.12 2.94 -7.23
CA VAL A 72 -11.40 2.47 -8.60
C VAL A 72 -12.35 1.27 -8.62
N ALA A 73 -13.17 1.14 -7.58
CA ALA A 73 -14.19 0.10 -7.43
C ALA A 73 -13.68 -1.36 -7.43
N SER A 74 -12.36 -1.60 -7.30
CA SER A 74 -11.80 -2.97 -7.33
C SER A 74 -12.22 -3.84 -6.14
N THR A 75 -12.77 -3.26 -5.08
CA THR A 75 -13.33 -3.98 -3.92
C THR A 75 -14.86 -3.97 -3.87
N VAL A 76 -15.53 -3.54 -4.95
CA VAL A 76 -17.00 -3.52 -5.05
C VAL A 76 -17.47 -4.86 -5.61
N PRO A 77 -18.25 -5.66 -4.86
CA PRO A 77 -18.68 -6.98 -5.31
C PRO A 77 -19.89 -6.91 -6.24
N GLU A 78 -19.95 -7.82 -7.22
CA GLU A 78 -21.08 -8.03 -8.12
C GLU A 78 -21.86 -9.34 -7.82
N GLY A 79 -22.00 -9.68 -6.55
CA GLY A 79 -22.53 -10.95 -6.03
C GLY A 79 -21.43 -11.85 -5.48
N GLY A 80 -21.82 -13.01 -4.95
CA GLY A 80 -20.87 -14.00 -4.45
C GLY A 80 -20.26 -13.68 -3.09
N LEU A 81 -18.97 -13.95 -2.94
CA LEU A 81 -18.24 -13.88 -1.68
C LEU A 81 -17.37 -12.62 -1.58
N VAL A 82 -17.50 -11.89 -0.48
CA VAL A 82 -16.47 -10.94 -0.04
C VAL A 82 -15.56 -11.66 0.95
N LEU A 83 -14.28 -11.73 0.66
CA LEU A 83 -13.26 -12.29 1.54
C LEU A 83 -12.46 -11.15 2.18
N ASP A 84 -12.76 -10.87 3.45
CA ASP A 84 -12.07 -9.87 4.24
C ASP A 84 -10.83 -10.49 4.90
N VAL A 85 -9.66 -9.99 4.53
CA VAL A 85 -8.36 -10.42 5.04
C VAL A 85 -7.72 -9.42 6.01
N SER A 86 -8.47 -8.41 6.42
CA SER A 86 -7.99 -7.35 7.30
C SER A 86 -7.63 -7.84 8.72
N ASN A 87 -8.02 -9.05 9.10
CA ASN A 87 -7.68 -9.66 10.39
C ASN A 87 -6.34 -10.41 10.40
N LEU A 88 -5.65 -10.53 9.27
CA LEU A 88 -4.29 -11.08 9.21
C LEU A 88 -3.28 -10.03 9.69
N LYS A 89 -3.28 -9.70 10.99
CA LYS A 89 -2.62 -8.51 11.58
C LYS A 89 -1.31 -8.82 12.32
N GLU A 90 -0.76 -9.98 12.12
CA GLU A 90 0.49 -10.36 12.79
C GLU A 90 1.64 -9.46 12.32
N ILE A 91 2.38 -8.88 13.27
CA ILE A 91 3.66 -8.18 13.03
C ILE A 91 4.73 -9.00 13.72
N GLY A 92 5.63 -9.57 12.93
CA GLY A 92 6.74 -10.38 13.42
C GLY A 92 7.85 -9.56 14.06
N GLN A 93 8.93 -10.23 14.42
CA GLN A 93 10.13 -9.55 14.90
C GLN A 93 10.97 -9.05 13.72
N ILE A 94 11.69 -7.95 13.95
CA ILE A 94 12.65 -7.43 12.98
C ILE A 94 13.86 -8.36 12.96
N ASP A 95 14.20 -8.85 11.79
CA ASP A 95 15.47 -9.50 11.52
C ASP A 95 16.49 -8.42 11.18
N GLU A 96 17.30 -8.04 12.17
CA GLU A 96 18.32 -7.00 12.03
C GLU A 96 19.44 -7.41 11.08
N PHE A 97 19.74 -8.71 11.02
CA PHE A 97 20.78 -9.25 10.13
C PHE A 97 20.37 -9.14 8.66
N ASN A 98 19.16 -9.54 8.33
CA ASN A 98 18.61 -9.44 6.99
C ASN A 98 17.94 -8.08 6.72
N GLN A 99 17.79 -7.23 7.73
CA GLN A 99 17.08 -5.95 7.62
C GLN A 99 15.67 -6.15 7.03
N SER A 100 14.90 -7.00 7.68
CA SER A 100 13.58 -7.38 7.20
C SER A 100 12.58 -7.64 8.33
N ILE A 101 11.30 -7.67 7.97
CA ILE A 101 10.21 -8.00 8.88
C ILE A 101 9.15 -8.80 8.13
N GLU A 102 8.62 -9.85 8.77
CA GLU A 102 7.44 -10.56 8.27
C GLU A 102 6.18 -9.96 8.85
N VAL A 103 5.18 -9.73 8.01
CA VAL A 103 3.90 -9.17 8.41
C VAL A 103 2.74 -9.87 7.72
N GLY A 104 1.61 -9.98 8.40
CA GLY A 104 0.34 -10.37 7.81
C GLY A 104 -0.19 -9.29 6.85
N CYS A 105 -0.91 -9.71 5.82
CA CYS A 105 -1.42 -8.78 4.79
C CYS A 105 -2.47 -7.80 5.30
N GLY A 106 -3.12 -8.07 6.44
CA GLY A 106 -4.10 -7.20 7.09
C GLY A 106 -3.49 -6.10 7.98
N VAL A 107 -2.17 -6.09 8.18
CA VAL A 107 -1.47 -5.02 8.91
C VAL A 107 -1.64 -3.71 8.16
N LYS A 108 -2.01 -2.64 8.87
CA LYS A 108 -2.10 -1.29 8.30
C LYS A 108 -0.72 -0.70 8.08
N LEU A 109 -0.58 0.13 7.05
CA LEU A 109 0.68 0.81 6.74
C LEU A 109 1.17 1.66 7.92
N CYS A 110 0.28 2.45 8.55
CA CYS A 110 0.64 3.28 9.71
C CYS A 110 1.12 2.44 10.89
N ASP A 111 0.50 1.29 11.17
CA ASP A 111 0.89 0.42 12.27
C ASP A 111 2.30 -0.16 12.04
N LEU A 112 2.58 -0.62 10.81
CA LEU A 112 3.90 -1.10 10.44
C LEU A 112 4.95 -0.01 10.55
N GLN A 113 4.70 1.17 9.96
CA GLN A 113 5.64 2.30 10.00
C GLN A 113 5.95 2.71 11.44
N ASN A 114 4.94 2.90 12.28
CA ASN A 114 5.11 3.24 13.69
C ASN A 114 5.93 2.18 14.45
N PHE A 115 5.64 0.89 14.20
CA PHE A 115 6.33 -0.21 14.86
C PHE A 115 7.82 -0.23 14.50
N VAL A 116 8.18 -0.17 13.22
CA VAL A 116 9.59 -0.24 12.80
C VAL A 116 10.35 1.04 13.15
N GLU A 117 9.70 2.20 13.05
CA GLU A 117 10.33 3.48 13.39
C GLU A 117 10.64 3.61 14.88
N SER A 118 9.80 3.05 15.76
CA SER A 118 10.07 2.99 17.19
C SER A 118 11.33 2.20 17.55
N LYS A 119 11.82 1.38 16.60
CA LYS A 119 13.00 0.52 16.74
C LYS A 119 14.20 0.99 15.89
N GLY A 120 14.13 2.21 15.34
CA GLY A 120 15.21 2.79 14.53
C GLY A 120 15.25 2.29 13.07
N TRP A 121 14.24 1.57 12.64
CA TRP A 121 14.10 1.11 11.25
C TRP A 121 13.09 1.95 10.49
N PHE A 122 13.10 1.83 9.17
CA PHE A 122 12.24 2.59 8.27
C PHE A 122 11.69 1.72 7.14
N TYR A 123 10.36 1.82 6.92
CA TYR A 123 9.67 1.25 5.77
C TYR A 123 9.26 2.40 4.84
N PRO A 124 10.03 2.65 3.76
CA PRO A 124 9.89 3.86 2.95
C PRO A 124 8.60 4.01 2.14
N PRO A 125 7.98 2.94 1.55
CA PRO A 125 6.78 3.12 0.75
C PRO A 125 5.72 3.93 1.48
N ASP A 126 5.21 4.99 0.84
CA ASP A 126 4.40 6.02 1.48
C ASP A 126 3.21 6.46 0.61
N PRO A 127 2.29 5.54 0.26
CA PRO A 127 1.02 5.94 -0.33
C PRO A 127 0.25 6.86 0.62
N ALA A 128 -0.53 7.79 0.06
CA ALA A 128 -1.22 8.82 0.83
C ALA A 128 -2.17 8.23 1.90
N GLU A 129 -2.80 7.09 1.59
CA GLU A 129 -3.73 6.43 2.51
C GLU A 129 -2.98 5.52 3.49
N LYS A 130 -2.86 6.01 4.74
CA LYS A 130 -2.12 5.32 5.81
C LYS A 130 -2.88 4.16 6.45
N GLU A 131 -4.19 4.15 6.32
CA GLU A 131 -5.06 3.07 6.82
C GLU A 131 -5.11 1.88 5.85
N ALA A 132 -4.52 2.01 4.65
CA ALA A 132 -4.39 0.90 3.71
C ALA A 132 -3.63 -0.27 4.33
N THR A 133 -4.06 -1.50 4.01
CA THR A 133 -3.35 -2.70 4.47
C THR A 133 -2.13 -3.01 3.59
N ILE A 134 -1.12 -3.66 4.18
CA ILE A 134 0.08 -4.09 3.46
C ILE A 134 -0.27 -4.99 2.27
N GLY A 135 -1.22 -5.93 2.45
CA GLY A 135 -1.71 -6.75 1.34
C GLY A 135 -2.36 -5.95 0.22
N GLY A 136 -3.11 -4.89 0.57
CA GLY A 136 -3.68 -3.95 -0.40
C GLY A 136 -2.58 -3.20 -1.17
N ASN A 137 -1.58 -2.66 -0.45
CA ASN A 137 -0.44 -1.97 -1.06
C ASN A 137 0.38 -2.88 -1.99
N ILE A 138 0.56 -4.16 -1.63
CA ILE A 138 1.21 -5.15 -2.48
C ILE A 138 0.35 -5.44 -3.71
N SER A 139 -0.95 -5.68 -3.53
CA SER A 139 -1.87 -6.01 -4.62
C SER A 139 -1.97 -4.92 -5.68
N THR A 140 -1.89 -3.65 -5.28
CA THR A 140 -1.90 -2.50 -6.21
C THR A 140 -0.50 -2.03 -6.61
N ASN A 141 0.56 -2.60 -6.04
CA ASN A 141 1.92 -2.07 -6.12
C ASN A 141 1.96 -0.57 -5.79
N ALA A 142 1.40 -0.21 -4.66
CA ALA A 142 1.17 1.18 -4.28
C ALA A 142 2.46 2.00 -4.30
N GLY A 143 2.42 3.13 -5.00
CA GLY A 143 3.43 4.18 -4.97
C GLY A 143 3.07 5.26 -3.95
N GLY A 144 3.88 6.31 -3.87
CA GLY A 144 3.62 7.43 -2.99
C GLY A 144 4.68 8.52 -3.14
N MET A 145 4.59 9.54 -2.30
CA MET A 145 5.45 10.74 -2.37
C MET A 145 6.95 10.42 -2.35
N ARG A 146 7.35 9.39 -1.60
CA ARG A 146 8.75 9.02 -1.44
C ARG A 146 9.30 8.15 -2.58
N ALA A 147 8.48 7.85 -3.60
CA ALA A 147 8.87 6.94 -4.68
C ALA A 147 10.03 7.45 -5.52
N VAL A 148 10.22 8.75 -5.63
CA VAL A 148 11.33 9.37 -6.39
C VAL A 148 12.71 8.96 -5.86
N LYS A 149 12.84 8.76 -4.54
CA LYS A 149 14.08 8.29 -3.89
C LYS A 149 14.07 6.79 -3.64
N TYR A 150 12.96 6.28 -3.12
CA TYR A 150 12.92 4.95 -2.52
C TYR A 150 12.23 3.91 -3.38
N GLY A 151 11.56 4.30 -4.49
CA GLY A 151 10.78 3.36 -5.27
C GLY A 151 9.39 3.11 -4.68
N VAL A 152 8.76 2.03 -5.11
CA VAL A 152 7.38 1.67 -4.77
C VAL A 152 7.31 0.41 -3.91
N THR A 153 6.13 -0.06 -3.57
CA THR A 153 5.93 -1.24 -2.70
C THR A 153 6.73 -2.47 -3.15
N ARG A 154 6.77 -2.77 -4.48
CA ARG A 154 7.49 -3.95 -5.00
C ARG A 154 8.99 -3.96 -4.68
N ASP A 155 9.60 -2.80 -4.52
CA ASP A 155 11.03 -2.66 -4.27
C ASP A 155 11.41 -3.07 -2.82
N TYR A 156 10.38 -3.22 -1.97
CA TYR A 156 10.52 -3.60 -0.57
C TYR A 156 9.99 -5.00 -0.25
N VAL A 157 9.36 -5.68 -1.20
CA VAL A 157 8.87 -7.05 -0.99
C VAL A 157 9.97 -8.05 -1.30
N ARG A 158 10.42 -8.80 -0.28
CA ARG A 158 11.40 -9.88 -0.42
C ARG A 158 10.75 -11.23 -0.66
N GLU A 159 9.77 -11.58 0.17
CA GLU A 159 9.06 -12.86 0.09
C GLU A 159 7.55 -12.61 0.23
N LEU A 160 6.77 -13.44 -0.41
CA LEU A 160 5.31 -13.49 -0.29
C LEU A 160 4.86 -14.89 0.06
N GLU A 161 3.93 -14.99 1.00
CA GLU A 161 3.02 -16.12 1.13
C GLU A 161 1.74 -15.79 0.37
N PHE A 162 1.35 -16.67 -0.53
CA PHE A 162 0.30 -16.43 -1.50
C PHE A 162 -0.62 -17.64 -1.61
N VAL A 163 -1.92 -17.42 -1.64
CA VAL A 163 -2.92 -18.47 -1.79
C VAL A 163 -3.54 -18.37 -3.18
N THR A 164 -3.42 -19.45 -3.97
CA THR A 164 -4.03 -19.53 -5.29
C THR A 164 -5.55 -19.68 -5.22
N PRO A 165 -6.30 -19.43 -6.29
CA PRO A 165 -7.76 -19.67 -6.33
C PRO A 165 -8.15 -21.12 -5.93
N GLN A 166 -7.30 -22.11 -6.21
CA GLN A 166 -7.51 -23.51 -5.83
C GLN A 166 -7.23 -23.79 -4.34
N GLY A 167 -6.82 -22.79 -3.57
CA GLY A 167 -6.50 -22.91 -2.15
C GLY A 167 -5.09 -23.47 -1.86
N ASN A 168 -4.18 -23.49 -2.84
CA ASN A 168 -2.79 -23.89 -2.59
C ASN A 168 -2.01 -22.72 -2.01
N VAL A 169 -1.30 -22.96 -0.92
CA VAL A 169 -0.40 -21.97 -0.30
C VAL A 169 0.98 -22.11 -0.94
N LEU A 170 1.46 -21.01 -1.50
CA LEU A 170 2.76 -20.91 -2.18
C LEU A 170 3.62 -19.85 -1.51
N LYS A 171 4.95 -20.02 -1.60
CA LYS A 171 5.92 -19.00 -1.20
C LYS A 171 6.77 -18.58 -2.38
N PHE A 172 6.95 -17.27 -2.56
CA PHE A 172 7.73 -16.68 -3.63
C PHE A 172 8.79 -15.74 -3.06
N GLY A 173 10.00 -15.79 -3.59
CA GLY A 173 11.12 -14.98 -3.15
C GLY A 173 11.95 -15.64 -2.06
N ALA A 174 12.83 -14.86 -1.45
CA ALA A 174 13.69 -15.29 -0.35
C ALA A 174 14.05 -14.10 0.54
N ASP A 175 14.26 -14.37 1.85
CA ASP A 175 14.68 -13.36 2.81
C ASP A 175 16.19 -13.10 2.76
N THR A 176 16.71 -12.88 1.57
CA THR A 176 18.12 -12.54 1.37
C THR A 176 18.24 -11.21 0.62
N ILE A 177 19.31 -10.47 0.89
CA ILE A 177 19.58 -9.21 0.18
C ILE A 177 19.80 -9.48 -1.30
N LYS A 178 20.52 -10.56 -1.64
CA LYS A 178 20.75 -11.00 -3.00
C LYS A 178 19.85 -12.19 -3.33
N ASP A 179 18.91 -11.97 -4.25
CA ASP A 179 18.07 -13.01 -4.83
C ASP A 179 18.22 -12.94 -6.36
N SER A 180 19.03 -13.84 -6.91
CA SER A 180 19.34 -13.93 -8.35
C SER A 180 19.03 -15.30 -8.96
N SER A 181 18.26 -16.14 -8.24
CA SER A 181 17.99 -17.51 -8.63
C SER A 181 16.59 -17.65 -9.25
N GLY A 182 16.53 -18.13 -10.49
CA GLY A 182 15.27 -18.46 -11.16
C GLY A 182 14.40 -17.26 -11.52
N LEU A 183 13.12 -17.54 -11.79
CA LEU A 183 12.14 -16.52 -12.15
C LEU A 183 11.62 -15.80 -10.90
N ASN A 184 11.47 -14.49 -10.98
CA ASN A 184 10.94 -13.68 -9.89
C ASN A 184 9.40 -13.69 -9.91
N LEU A 185 8.79 -14.79 -9.45
CA LEU A 185 7.34 -15.01 -9.50
C LEU A 185 6.54 -14.04 -8.61
N LYS A 186 7.16 -13.47 -7.56
CA LYS A 186 6.47 -12.45 -6.73
C LYS A 186 6.06 -11.22 -7.54
N HIS A 187 6.80 -10.89 -8.62
CA HIS A 187 6.46 -9.75 -9.48
C HIS A 187 5.25 -9.99 -10.39
N LEU A 188 4.78 -11.22 -10.55
CA LEU A 188 3.49 -11.52 -11.17
C LEU A 188 2.32 -11.19 -10.23
N VAL A 189 2.52 -11.44 -8.93
CA VAL A 189 1.50 -11.24 -7.89
C VAL A 189 1.40 -9.77 -7.48
N ILE A 190 2.55 -9.08 -7.36
CA ILE A 190 2.58 -7.65 -6.99
C ILE A 190 1.97 -6.81 -8.12
N GLY A 191 0.89 -6.11 -7.83
CA GLY A 191 0.13 -5.32 -8.81
C GLY A 191 -0.96 -6.12 -9.53
N SER A 192 -1.27 -7.35 -9.09
CA SER A 192 -2.34 -8.17 -9.69
C SER A 192 -3.75 -7.84 -9.19
N GLU A 193 -3.89 -6.95 -8.22
CA GLU A 193 -5.16 -6.50 -7.64
C GLU A 193 -6.07 -7.65 -7.15
N GLY A 194 -5.46 -8.76 -6.68
CA GLY A 194 -6.21 -9.93 -6.19
C GLY A 194 -6.74 -10.86 -7.28
N THR A 195 -6.48 -10.58 -8.56
CA THR A 195 -7.02 -11.39 -9.69
C THR A 195 -6.35 -12.76 -9.83
N LEU A 196 -5.15 -12.94 -9.31
CA LEU A 196 -4.40 -14.19 -9.36
C LEU A 196 -4.54 -15.03 -8.09
N GLY A 197 -5.02 -14.44 -7.00
CA GLY A 197 -5.13 -15.05 -5.68
C GLY A 197 -4.88 -14.02 -4.57
N VAL A 198 -4.56 -14.48 -3.36
CA VAL A 198 -4.49 -13.65 -2.16
C VAL A 198 -3.11 -13.72 -1.51
N VAL A 199 -2.49 -12.56 -1.26
CA VAL A 199 -1.31 -12.45 -0.39
C VAL A 199 -1.79 -12.53 1.06
N THR A 200 -1.22 -13.45 1.84
CA THR A 200 -1.55 -13.62 3.27
C THR A 200 -0.47 -13.12 4.19
N LYS A 201 0.81 -13.24 3.78
CA LYS A 201 1.96 -12.69 4.50
C LYS A 201 2.97 -12.12 3.51
N ALA A 202 3.76 -11.19 3.99
CA ALA A 202 4.88 -10.63 3.24
C ALA A 202 6.09 -10.43 4.14
N ARG A 203 7.27 -10.71 3.61
CA ARG A 203 8.54 -10.29 4.19
C ARG A 203 9.01 -9.03 3.50
N LEU A 204 9.14 -7.98 4.28
CA LEU A 204 9.42 -6.63 3.82
C LEU A 204 10.84 -6.23 4.17
N LYS A 205 11.54 -5.63 3.21
CA LYS A 205 12.84 -4.99 3.41
C LYS A 205 12.65 -3.73 4.26
N LEU A 206 13.55 -3.56 5.22
CA LEU A 206 13.70 -2.33 5.99
C LEU A 206 15.03 -1.66 5.66
N ILE A 207 15.12 -0.38 5.97
CA ILE A 207 16.36 0.38 5.94
C ILE A 207 16.53 1.11 7.28
N PRO A 208 17.74 1.56 7.66
CA PRO A 208 17.91 2.43 8.82
C PRO A 208 17.05 3.69 8.67
N LYS A 209 16.47 4.14 9.79
CA LYS A 209 15.67 5.37 9.78
C LYS A 209 16.58 6.58 9.49
N PRO A 210 16.23 7.45 8.52
CA PRO A 210 16.94 8.69 8.28
C PRO A 210 17.00 9.54 9.55
N ALA A 211 18.19 10.08 9.86
CA ALA A 211 18.40 10.87 11.08
C ALA A 211 17.72 12.24 11.01
N TYR A 212 17.58 12.79 9.81
CA TYR A 212 17.04 14.12 9.58
C TYR A 212 16.17 14.16 8.32
N THR A 213 15.09 14.93 8.36
CA THR A 213 14.21 15.17 7.23
C THR A 213 13.77 16.62 7.24
N GLN A 214 13.86 17.29 6.09
CA GLN A 214 13.42 18.66 5.92
C GLN A 214 12.73 18.85 4.59
N SER A 215 11.71 19.72 4.56
CA SER A 215 11.00 20.12 3.34
C SER A 215 11.14 21.62 3.10
N ALA A 216 11.17 22.01 1.85
CA ALA A 216 11.08 23.40 1.42
C ALA A 216 9.94 23.58 0.41
N LEU A 217 9.31 24.75 0.48
CA LEU A 217 8.37 25.24 -0.53
C LEU A 217 9.12 26.18 -1.45
N ILE A 218 9.14 25.86 -2.73
CA ILE A 218 9.76 26.69 -3.78
C ILE A 218 8.64 27.27 -4.66
N ALA A 219 8.54 28.59 -4.71
CA ALA A 219 7.53 29.29 -5.47
C ALA A 219 8.07 29.74 -6.82
N PHE A 220 7.29 29.55 -7.89
CA PHE A 220 7.68 29.88 -9.26
C PHE A 220 6.67 30.86 -9.91
N THR A 221 7.17 31.76 -10.71
CA THR A 221 6.36 32.73 -11.46
C THR A 221 5.68 32.15 -12.70
N SER A 222 5.93 30.87 -13.02
CA SER A 222 5.23 30.10 -14.06
C SER A 222 5.42 28.60 -13.88
N LEU A 223 4.46 27.82 -14.37
CA LEU A 223 4.56 26.36 -14.46
C LEU A 223 5.83 25.91 -15.19
N ARG A 224 6.16 26.59 -16.30
CA ARG A 224 7.35 26.25 -17.11
C ARG A 224 8.63 26.31 -16.29
N LYS A 225 8.82 27.35 -15.48
CA LYS A 225 10.00 27.49 -14.63
C LYS A 225 10.08 26.40 -13.55
N ALA A 226 8.94 26.00 -12.98
CA ALA A 226 8.90 24.89 -12.03
C ALA A 226 9.36 23.58 -12.68
N LEU A 227 8.90 23.28 -13.89
CA LEU A 227 9.31 22.10 -14.64
C LEU A 227 10.78 22.14 -15.07
N ASP A 228 11.28 23.30 -15.47
CA ASP A 228 12.68 23.47 -15.88
C ASP A 228 13.68 23.30 -14.71
N ALA A 229 13.24 23.42 -13.45
CA ALA A 229 14.04 23.18 -12.26
C ALA A 229 14.25 21.67 -11.96
N LEU A 230 13.35 20.78 -12.41
CA LEU A 230 13.38 19.35 -12.07
C LEU A 230 14.67 18.64 -12.48
N PRO A 231 15.24 18.84 -13.69
CA PRO A 231 16.50 18.18 -14.06
C PRO A 231 17.64 18.50 -13.11
N THR A 232 17.71 19.72 -12.59
CA THR A 232 18.71 20.13 -11.60
C THR A 232 18.55 19.36 -10.30
N LEU A 233 17.32 19.29 -9.79
CA LEU A 233 17.01 18.54 -8.56
C LEU A 233 17.33 17.03 -8.72
N PHE A 234 17.03 16.44 -9.87
CA PHE A 234 17.35 15.02 -10.13
C PHE A 234 18.85 14.74 -10.32
N ALA A 235 19.63 15.75 -10.72
CA ALA A 235 21.07 15.62 -10.89
C ALA A 235 21.87 15.80 -9.58
N MET A 236 21.21 16.16 -8.47
CA MET A 236 21.86 16.34 -7.17
C MET A 236 22.41 15.02 -6.62
N SER A 237 23.53 15.09 -5.88
CA SER A 237 24.14 13.92 -5.22
C SER A 237 23.20 13.30 -4.17
N LEU A 238 22.55 14.12 -3.35
CA LEU A 238 21.46 13.69 -2.49
C LEU A 238 20.16 13.84 -3.27
N LYS A 239 19.54 12.71 -3.61
CA LYS A 239 18.25 12.71 -4.31
C LYS A 239 17.14 13.21 -3.40
N PRO A 240 16.23 14.05 -3.92
CA PRO A 240 15.02 14.41 -3.21
C PRO A 240 14.23 13.17 -2.78
N THR A 241 13.75 13.17 -1.56
CA THR A 241 12.88 12.12 -1.01
C THR A 241 11.48 12.20 -1.57
N ALA A 242 11.00 13.44 -1.75
CA ALA A 242 9.72 13.74 -2.38
C ALA A 242 9.83 15.05 -3.18
N ILE A 243 9.12 15.10 -4.29
CA ILE A 243 8.88 16.33 -5.08
C ILE A 243 7.40 16.35 -5.42
N GLU A 244 6.67 17.26 -4.79
CA GLU A 244 5.25 17.48 -5.05
C GLU A 244 5.06 18.76 -5.81
N PHE A 245 4.32 18.71 -6.91
CA PHE A 245 3.98 19.83 -7.75
C PHE A 245 2.55 20.28 -7.49
N VAL A 246 2.33 21.59 -7.31
CA VAL A 246 0.99 22.17 -7.14
C VAL A 246 0.86 23.47 -7.93
N GLU A 247 -0.22 23.61 -8.67
CA GLU A 247 -0.58 24.86 -9.33
C GLU A 247 -1.35 25.81 -8.41
N ARG A 248 -1.20 27.11 -8.62
CA ARG A 248 -1.93 28.14 -7.87
C ARG A 248 -3.45 27.93 -7.85
N LYS A 249 -4.01 27.45 -8.96
CA LYS A 249 -5.46 27.15 -9.07
C LYS A 249 -5.93 26.12 -8.05
N VAL A 250 -5.12 25.08 -7.81
CA VAL A 250 -5.43 24.04 -6.82
C VAL A 250 -5.29 24.58 -5.41
N ILE A 251 -4.24 25.37 -5.16
CA ILE A 251 -4.02 26.03 -3.87
C ILE A 251 -5.20 26.95 -3.54
N ALA A 252 -5.71 27.74 -4.50
CA ALA A 252 -6.85 28.65 -4.28
C ALA A 252 -8.13 27.90 -3.83
N ILE A 253 -8.36 26.70 -4.34
CA ILE A 253 -9.47 25.84 -3.88
C ILE A 253 -9.25 25.43 -2.42
N GLY A 254 -8.04 25.03 -2.07
CA GLY A 254 -7.67 24.65 -0.70
C GLY A 254 -7.78 25.83 0.28
N GLU A 255 -7.32 27.03 -0.11
CA GLU A 255 -7.44 28.25 0.69
C GLU A 255 -8.90 28.57 1.01
N ASN A 256 -9.77 28.51 0.00
CA ASN A 256 -11.20 28.74 0.17
C ASN A 256 -11.85 27.72 1.12
N TYR A 257 -11.48 26.44 0.98
CA TYR A 257 -12.02 25.38 1.82
C TYR A 257 -11.53 25.45 3.27
N LEU A 258 -10.24 25.75 3.46
CA LEU A 258 -9.60 25.77 4.79
C LEU A 258 -9.67 27.13 5.47
N SER A 259 -10.10 28.21 4.74
CA SER A 259 -10.05 29.60 5.20
C SER A 259 -8.65 30.00 5.70
N LYS A 260 -7.61 29.59 4.94
CA LYS A 260 -6.20 29.86 5.23
C LYS A 260 -5.49 30.34 3.99
N GLU A 261 -4.57 31.29 4.15
CA GLU A 261 -3.70 31.75 3.06
C GLU A 261 -2.47 30.84 2.92
N PHE A 262 -2.09 30.57 1.67
CA PHE A 262 -0.89 29.83 1.35
C PHE A 262 0.27 30.80 1.08
N PRO A 263 1.53 30.46 1.44
CA PRO A 263 2.68 31.32 1.20
C PRO A 263 2.85 31.69 -0.28
N CYS A 264 3.40 32.88 -0.54
CA CYS A 264 3.70 33.41 -1.88
C CYS A 264 2.48 33.40 -2.82
N PRO A 265 1.40 34.14 -2.52
CA PRO A 265 0.14 34.10 -3.26
C PRO A 265 0.27 34.60 -4.73
N GLU A 266 1.35 35.29 -5.05
CA GLU A 266 1.70 35.78 -6.39
C GLU A 266 2.32 34.75 -7.31
N ALA A 267 2.71 33.59 -6.78
CA ALA A 267 3.30 32.50 -7.56
C ALA A 267 2.22 31.76 -8.37
N GLU A 268 2.59 31.27 -9.56
CA GLU A 268 1.71 30.46 -10.40
C GLU A 268 1.84 28.96 -10.18
N ALA A 269 3.01 28.53 -9.68
CA ALA A 269 3.31 27.12 -9.42
C ALA A 269 4.25 26.97 -8.22
N TYR A 270 4.18 25.80 -7.58
CA TYR A 270 4.99 25.48 -6.42
C TYR A 270 5.56 24.08 -6.55
N LEU A 271 6.78 23.91 -6.04
CA LEU A 271 7.35 22.59 -5.71
C LEU A 271 7.53 22.49 -4.20
N ILE A 272 7.04 21.40 -3.63
CA ILE A 272 7.38 20.98 -2.26
C ILE A 272 8.45 19.92 -2.40
N VAL A 273 9.69 20.25 -2.01
CA VAL A 273 10.83 19.36 -2.12
C VAL A 273 11.24 18.91 -0.73
N THR A 274 11.34 17.60 -0.53
CA THR A 274 11.77 17.01 0.73
C THR A 274 13.09 16.27 0.52
N PHE A 275 14.02 16.43 1.45
CA PHE A 275 15.22 15.62 1.54
C PHE A 275 15.27 14.91 2.90
N ASP A 276 15.83 13.72 2.95
CA ASP A 276 16.15 13.00 4.16
C ASP A 276 17.51 12.30 4.07
N GLY A 277 18.17 12.13 5.23
CA GLY A 277 19.50 11.56 5.32
C GLY A 277 20.22 11.94 6.61
N SER A 278 21.53 12.20 6.56
CA SER A 278 22.22 12.91 7.63
C SER A 278 21.84 14.40 7.63
N GLU A 279 21.93 15.06 8.78
CA GLU A 279 21.61 16.48 8.87
C GLU A 279 22.47 17.31 7.93
N GLN A 280 23.78 17.04 7.87
CA GLN A 280 24.71 17.76 7.00
C GLN A 280 24.36 17.61 5.52
N ASP A 281 24.10 16.37 5.06
CA ASP A 281 23.75 16.11 3.65
C ASP A 281 22.46 16.84 3.23
N VAL A 282 21.48 16.88 4.13
CA VAL A 282 20.19 17.57 3.87
C VAL A 282 20.39 19.09 3.79
N LEU A 283 21.16 19.69 4.72
CA LEU A 283 21.45 21.11 4.70
C LEU A 283 22.26 21.50 3.46
N ASP A 284 23.25 20.71 3.08
CA ASP A 284 24.03 20.93 1.86
C ASP A 284 23.15 20.83 0.60
N ALA A 285 22.20 19.89 0.55
CA ALA A 285 21.27 19.77 -0.55
C ALA A 285 20.39 21.02 -0.70
N PHE A 286 19.89 21.60 0.39
CA PHE A 286 19.10 22.82 0.35
C PHE A 286 19.91 24.06 -0.04
N ASN A 287 21.21 24.10 0.23
CA ASN A 287 22.07 25.19 -0.22
C ASN A 287 22.31 25.16 -1.74
N ILE A 288 22.11 24.01 -2.39
CA ILE A 288 22.27 23.83 -3.84
C ILE A 288 20.95 23.99 -4.59
N ALA A 289 19.83 23.58 -3.98
CA ALA A 289 18.50 23.60 -4.58
C ALA A 289 17.91 25.01 -4.66
#